data_4fd2f7bb2800a3446213a3c25f7f5e52
#
_entry.id   4fd2f7bb2800a3446213a3c25f7f5e52
#
_cell.length_a   1.000
_cell.length_b   1.000
_cell.length_c   1.000
_cell.angle_alpha   90.00
_cell.angle_beta   90.00
_cell.angle_gamma   90.00
#
_symmetry.space_group_name_H-M   'P 1'
#
loop_
_entity.id
_entity.type
_entity.pdbx_description
1 polymer ?
#
loop_
_entity_poly.entity_id
_entity_poly.type
_entity_poly.pdbx_seq_one_letter_code
_entity_poly.pdbx_strand_id
1 'polypeptide(L)'
;MSDTASLITLRSILDLEIARSYQWDAATIIAISGVDRAGDLTTRIVEVPGSLSDIAAEGFSPHSAAGHALSHELHDAIQRRVRLWIANIPTENLPRLRDALGADIIHEAGVAHDGYTPVAMSPLELLEHWASGSDEQREFMRVAMAGLDTLTTSSHATHASRAVGASIIERAGFLKLCRNPKFIAYVVVLVYSMARAVPVMYVPHFRGDWRILWAIDMITAIPYTWGLIEMVAGQKLWHRIVGAATAAVTFLAPYVYFLMYGRHAPPGVWTAIACIFFGGIFLEVFRYRRDRAVKKGLAELS
;
A
#
# COMPACT_ATOMS: atom_id res chain seq x y z
N MET A 1 2.41 9.37 -30.60
CA MET A 1 3.15 8.49 -29.67
C MET A 1 2.19 8.14 -28.54
N SER A 2 1.38 7.12 -28.77
CA SER A 2 0.35 6.66 -27.86
C SER A 2 1.00 5.80 -26.77
N ASP A 3 0.98 6.27 -25.65
CA ASP A 3 0.99 5.83 -24.25
C ASP A 3 1.10 4.32 -23.96
N THR A 4 2.27 3.74 -24.23
CA THR A 4 2.58 2.40 -23.69
C THR A 4 2.58 2.35 -22.15
N ALA A 5 2.87 3.47 -21.48
CA ALA A 5 2.82 3.53 -20.01
C ALA A 5 1.39 3.60 -19.45
N SER A 6 0.44 4.20 -20.19
CA SER A 6 -0.98 4.21 -19.79
C SER A 6 -1.61 2.83 -19.95
N LEU A 7 -1.25 2.08 -20.97
CA LEU A 7 -1.76 0.73 -21.22
C LEU A 7 -1.38 -0.28 -20.11
N ILE A 8 -0.17 -0.20 -19.55
CA ILE A 8 0.26 -1.12 -18.48
C ILE A 8 -0.49 -0.84 -17.18
N THR A 9 -0.75 0.41 -16.85
CA THR A 9 -1.43 0.79 -15.61
C THR A 9 -2.96 0.57 -15.72
N LEU A 10 -3.52 0.84 -16.89
CA LEU A 10 -4.91 0.53 -17.22
C LEU A 10 -5.17 -0.97 -17.28
N ARG A 11 -4.25 -1.74 -17.88
CA ARG A 11 -4.37 -3.18 -17.98
C ARG A 11 -4.53 -3.84 -16.62
N SER A 12 -3.91 -3.31 -15.58
CA SER A 12 -4.00 -3.86 -14.23
C SER A 12 -5.35 -3.64 -13.53
N ILE A 13 -6.13 -2.64 -13.95
CA ILE A 13 -7.49 -2.38 -13.43
C ILE A 13 -8.54 -2.88 -14.43
N LEU A 14 -8.24 -2.81 -15.74
CA LEU A 14 -9.15 -3.10 -16.84
C LEU A 14 -9.09 -4.56 -17.31
N ASP A 15 -8.16 -5.38 -16.86
CA ASP A 15 -8.20 -6.84 -17.07
C ASP A 15 -9.37 -7.49 -16.32
N LEU A 16 -10.07 -6.74 -15.49
CA LEU A 16 -11.33 -7.16 -14.93
C LEU A 16 -12.39 -7.06 -16.05
N GLU A 17 -12.89 -8.21 -16.47
CA GLU A 17 -13.89 -8.35 -17.54
C GLU A 17 -15.12 -7.46 -17.28
N ILE A 18 -15.45 -7.28 -16.02
CA ILE A 18 -16.51 -6.43 -15.48
C ILE A 18 -16.24 -4.93 -15.67
N ALA A 19 -14.99 -4.47 -15.48
CA ALA A 19 -14.66 -3.05 -15.61
C ALA A 19 -14.80 -2.53 -17.05
N ARG A 20 -14.78 -3.42 -18.04
CA ARG A 20 -14.98 -3.08 -19.47
C ARG A 20 -16.43 -2.80 -19.86
N SER A 21 -17.37 -3.27 -19.05
CA SER A 21 -18.79 -3.28 -19.41
C SER A 21 -19.61 -2.21 -18.69
N TYR A 22 -19.04 -1.46 -17.73
CA TYR A 22 -19.82 -0.60 -16.85
C TYR A 22 -19.17 0.76 -16.60
N GLN A 23 -20.03 1.76 -16.38
CA GLN A 23 -19.64 3.12 -16.08
C GLN A 23 -19.20 3.21 -14.61
N TRP A 24 -17.89 3.33 -14.38
CA TRP A 24 -17.28 3.45 -13.06
C TRP A 24 -17.12 4.90 -12.62
N ASP A 25 -17.51 5.22 -11.38
CA ASP A 25 -17.13 6.47 -10.76
C ASP A 25 -15.76 6.35 -10.08
N ALA A 26 -14.76 6.94 -10.73
CA ALA A 26 -13.37 6.93 -10.23
C ALA A 26 -13.23 7.60 -8.85
N ALA A 27 -14.04 8.61 -8.55
CA ALA A 27 -13.96 9.32 -7.28
C ALA A 27 -14.45 8.42 -6.13
N THR A 28 -15.56 7.73 -6.34
CA THR A 28 -16.13 6.76 -5.40
C THR A 28 -15.17 5.59 -5.18
N ILE A 29 -14.61 5.01 -6.23
CA ILE A 29 -13.63 3.90 -6.12
C ILE A 29 -12.42 4.32 -5.30
N ILE A 30 -11.86 5.50 -5.53
CA ILE A 30 -10.72 6.02 -4.77
C ILE A 30 -11.11 6.22 -3.30
N ALA A 31 -12.27 6.81 -3.03
CA ALA A 31 -12.74 7.06 -1.67
C ALA A 31 -12.90 5.76 -0.87
N ILE A 32 -13.54 4.74 -1.44
CA ILE A 32 -13.77 3.44 -0.79
C ILE A 32 -12.46 2.68 -0.58
N SER A 33 -11.56 2.70 -1.58
CA SER A 33 -10.30 1.95 -1.50
C SER A 33 -9.32 2.47 -0.45
N GLY A 34 -9.56 3.67 0.10
CA GLY A 34 -8.68 4.32 1.08
C GLY A 34 -7.29 4.63 0.51
N VAL A 35 -7.15 4.75 -0.81
CA VAL A 35 -5.92 5.20 -1.47
C VAL A 35 -6.02 6.69 -1.81
N ASP A 36 -4.93 7.42 -1.64
CA ASP A 36 -4.91 8.86 -1.92
C ASP A 36 -4.95 9.19 -3.42
N ARG A 37 -4.61 8.21 -4.28
CA ARG A 37 -4.46 8.41 -5.72
C ARG A 37 -4.96 7.21 -6.51
N ALA A 38 -5.63 7.47 -7.61
CA ALA A 38 -6.09 6.44 -8.54
C ALA A 38 -4.94 5.53 -9.06
N GLY A 39 -3.74 6.11 -9.26
CA GLY A 39 -2.57 5.35 -9.69
C GLY A 39 -2.02 4.35 -8.66
N ASP A 40 -2.45 4.42 -7.41
CA ASP A 40 -2.07 3.46 -6.36
C ASP A 40 -3.00 2.23 -6.35
N LEU A 41 -4.12 2.28 -7.09
CA LEU A 41 -4.93 1.12 -7.39
C LEU A 41 -4.19 0.19 -8.37
N THR A 42 -3.96 -1.04 -7.95
CA THR A 42 -3.30 -2.08 -8.76
C THR A 42 -4.16 -3.34 -8.76
N THR A 43 -3.88 -4.30 -9.64
CA THR A 43 -4.59 -5.59 -9.69
C THR A 43 -4.58 -6.35 -8.37
N ARG A 44 -3.56 -6.15 -7.53
CA ARG A 44 -3.49 -6.78 -6.22
C ARG A 44 -4.43 -6.13 -5.19
N ILE A 45 -4.97 -4.96 -5.52
CA ILE A 45 -5.78 -4.15 -4.62
C ILE A 45 -7.25 -4.28 -4.94
N VAL A 46 -7.59 -4.64 -6.19
CA VAL A 46 -8.96 -4.76 -6.68
C VAL A 46 -9.23 -6.19 -7.15
N GLU A 47 -10.32 -6.77 -6.69
CA GLU A 47 -10.76 -8.11 -7.07
C GLU A 47 -12.28 -8.16 -7.31
N VAL A 48 -12.71 -9.18 -8.03
CA VAL A 48 -14.13 -9.45 -8.31
C VAL A 48 -14.49 -10.79 -7.67
N PRO A 49 -15.03 -10.79 -6.45
CA PRO A 49 -15.46 -12.01 -5.79
C PRO A 49 -16.77 -12.52 -6.39
N GLY A 50 -16.83 -13.82 -6.68
CA GLY A 50 -18.04 -14.45 -7.20
C GLY A 50 -19.16 -14.52 -6.16
N SER A 51 -18.80 -14.67 -4.89
CA SER A 51 -19.74 -14.77 -3.76
C SER A 51 -20.70 -13.59 -3.63
N LEU A 52 -20.31 -12.37 -4.04
CA LEU A 52 -21.20 -11.20 -3.97
C LEU A 52 -22.42 -11.36 -4.90
N SER A 53 -22.21 -11.88 -6.10
CA SER A 53 -23.28 -12.13 -7.06
C SER A 53 -24.21 -13.26 -6.58
N ASP A 54 -23.63 -14.31 -6.02
CA ASP A 54 -24.40 -15.44 -5.48
C ASP A 54 -25.24 -15.02 -4.27
N ILE A 55 -24.68 -14.25 -3.34
CA ILE A 55 -25.39 -13.69 -2.18
C ILE A 55 -26.50 -12.73 -2.62
N ALA A 56 -26.24 -11.90 -3.62
CA ALA A 56 -27.27 -11.01 -4.16
C ALA A 56 -28.46 -11.80 -4.74
N ALA A 57 -28.20 -12.93 -5.39
CA ALA A 57 -29.24 -13.78 -5.99
C ALA A 57 -30.00 -14.61 -4.93
N GLU A 58 -29.28 -15.30 -4.05
CA GLU A 58 -29.82 -16.32 -3.16
C GLU A 58 -30.02 -15.84 -1.70
N GLY A 59 -29.36 -14.73 -1.32
CA GLY A 59 -29.24 -14.28 0.06
C GLY A 59 -28.04 -14.91 0.77
N PHE A 60 -27.74 -14.39 1.96
CA PHE A 60 -26.63 -14.91 2.77
C PHE A 60 -27.12 -15.98 3.75
N SER A 61 -26.37 -17.08 3.78
CA SER A 61 -26.41 -18.06 4.87
C SER A 61 -24.99 -18.59 5.09
N PRO A 62 -24.51 -18.68 6.35
CA PRO A 62 -23.16 -19.18 6.64
C PRO A 62 -22.87 -20.58 6.09
N HIS A 63 -23.90 -21.42 5.96
CA HIS A 63 -23.80 -22.82 5.54
C HIS A 63 -24.15 -23.03 4.06
N SER A 64 -24.50 -21.97 3.33
CA SER A 64 -24.74 -22.06 1.87
C SER A 64 -23.43 -22.14 1.09
N ALA A 65 -23.52 -22.53 -0.18
CA ALA A 65 -22.38 -22.50 -1.09
C ALA A 65 -21.80 -21.07 -1.21
N ALA A 66 -22.66 -20.06 -1.29
CA ALA A 66 -22.28 -18.66 -1.33
C ALA A 66 -21.59 -18.21 -0.04
N GLY A 67 -22.05 -18.66 1.13
CA GLY A 67 -21.41 -18.39 2.41
C GLY A 67 -20.01 -19.01 2.50
N HIS A 68 -19.84 -20.25 2.08
CA HIS A 68 -18.52 -20.89 2.01
C HIS A 68 -17.58 -20.19 1.03
N ALA A 69 -18.08 -19.80 -0.14
CA ALA A 69 -17.30 -19.02 -1.11
C ALA A 69 -16.85 -17.67 -0.52
N LEU A 70 -17.78 -16.93 0.12
CA LEU A 70 -17.46 -15.68 0.80
C LEU A 70 -16.38 -15.86 1.86
N SER A 71 -16.48 -16.92 2.69
CA SER A 71 -15.49 -17.20 3.74
C SER A 71 -14.09 -17.38 3.15
N HIS A 72 -13.97 -18.15 2.06
CA HIS A 72 -12.70 -18.41 1.40
C HIS A 72 -12.15 -17.16 0.69
N GLU A 73 -12.99 -16.47 -0.09
CA GLU A 73 -12.61 -15.25 -0.79
C GLU A 73 -12.19 -14.14 0.18
N LEU A 74 -12.92 -13.99 1.30
CA LEU A 74 -12.60 -13.00 2.33
C LEU A 74 -11.27 -13.31 3.02
N HIS A 75 -11.03 -14.58 3.38
CA HIS A 75 -9.75 -15.01 3.95
C HIS A 75 -8.58 -14.63 3.03
N ASP A 76 -8.68 -14.99 1.76
CA ASP A 76 -7.65 -14.72 0.76
C ASP A 76 -7.47 -13.21 0.53
N ALA A 77 -8.55 -12.45 0.44
CA ALA A 77 -8.51 -11.01 0.27
C ALA A 77 -7.80 -10.32 1.45
N ILE A 78 -8.14 -10.67 2.68
CA ILE A 78 -7.50 -10.14 3.89
C ILE A 78 -6.02 -10.53 3.95
N GLN A 79 -5.68 -11.77 3.62
CA GLN A 79 -4.29 -12.22 3.62
C GLN A 79 -3.44 -11.54 2.55
N ARG A 80 -4.00 -11.28 1.37
CA ARG A 80 -3.35 -10.57 0.27
C ARG A 80 -3.47 -9.05 0.36
N ARG A 81 -4.19 -8.52 1.35
CA ARG A 81 -4.44 -7.09 1.57
C ARG A 81 -5.17 -6.45 0.39
N VAL A 82 -6.18 -7.14 -0.13
CA VAL A 82 -7.09 -6.57 -1.12
C VAL A 82 -7.79 -5.36 -0.50
N ARG A 83 -7.81 -4.25 -1.24
CA ARG A 83 -8.39 -3.00 -0.77
C ARG A 83 -9.85 -2.88 -1.14
N LEU A 84 -10.19 -3.39 -2.31
CA LEU A 84 -11.48 -3.17 -2.91
C LEU A 84 -11.97 -4.45 -3.59
N TRP A 85 -13.16 -4.84 -3.28
CA TRP A 85 -13.97 -5.74 -4.05
C TRP A 85 -14.93 -4.96 -4.92
N ILE A 86 -15.09 -5.39 -6.17
CA ILE A 86 -16.02 -4.80 -7.11
C ILE A 86 -16.88 -5.90 -7.73
N ALA A 87 -18.14 -5.60 -7.96
CA ALA A 87 -19.05 -6.54 -8.61
C ALA A 87 -20.14 -5.79 -9.38
N ASN A 88 -20.76 -6.47 -10.35
CA ASN A 88 -21.95 -5.99 -10.99
C ASN A 88 -23.12 -6.83 -10.50
N ILE A 89 -24.02 -6.15 -9.83
CA ILE A 89 -25.17 -6.78 -9.21
C ILE A 89 -26.43 -6.39 -10.00
N PRO A 90 -27.31 -7.34 -10.35
CA PRO A 90 -28.62 -7.00 -10.89
C PRO A 90 -29.31 -5.99 -9.95
N THR A 91 -29.77 -4.87 -10.49
CA THR A 91 -30.30 -3.75 -9.68
C THR A 91 -31.43 -4.21 -8.75
N GLU A 92 -32.22 -5.18 -9.18
CA GLU A 92 -33.31 -5.80 -8.37
C GLU A 92 -32.78 -6.58 -7.16
N ASN A 93 -31.54 -7.08 -7.22
CA ASN A 93 -30.93 -7.90 -6.17
C ASN A 93 -30.06 -7.07 -5.20
N LEU A 94 -29.79 -5.81 -5.53
CA LEU A 94 -28.95 -4.92 -4.70
C LEU A 94 -29.51 -4.72 -3.27
N PRO A 95 -30.84 -4.53 -3.06
CA PRO A 95 -31.37 -4.45 -1.70
C PRO A 95 -31.06 -5.70 -0.87
N ARG A 96 -31.20 -6.89 -1.44
CA ARG A 96 -30.90 -8.16 -0.76
C ARG A 96 -29.42 -8.28 -0.37
N LEU A 97 -28.52 -7.84 -1.25
CA LEU A 97 -27.09 -7.81 -0.95
C LEU A 97 -26.78 -6.86 0.22
N ARG A 98 -27.41 -5.67 0.22
CA ARG A 98 -27.29 -4.69 1.30
C ARG A 98 -27.81 -5.20 2.64
N ASP A 99 -28.96 -5.86 2.62
CA ASP A 99 -29.54 -6.48 3.82
C ASP A 99 -28.66 -7.60 4.35
N ALA A 100 -28.02 -8.36 3.46
CA ALA A 100 -27.18 -9.50 3.81
C ALA A 100 -25.83 -9.08 4.40
N LEU A 101 -25.12 -8.14 3.79
CA LEU A 101 -23.76 -7.78 4.15
C LEU A 101 -23.64 -6.49 4.98
N GLY A 102 -24.60 -5.59 4.84
CA GLY A 102 -24.62 -4.28 5.48
C GLY A 102 -24.78 -3.16 4.45
N ALA A 103 -25.79 -2.31 4.64
CA ALA A 103 -26.07 -1.22 3.69
C ALA A 103 -24.92 -0.18 3.66
N ASP A 104 -24.26 0.02 4.80
CA ASP A 104 -23.22 1.05 4.95
C ASP A 104 -21.91 0.68 4.28
N ILE A 105 -21.66 -0.61 4.00
CA ILE A 105 -20.41 -1.09 3.40
C ILE A 105 -20.52 -1.37 1.91
N ILE A 106 -21.74 -1.41 1.35
CA ILE A 106 -21.99 -1.60 -0.08
C ILE A 106 -22.20 -0.24 -0.73
N HIS A 107 -21.21 0.21 -1.49
CA HIS A 107 -21.25 1.49 -2.18
C HIS A 107 -21.52 1.30 -3.68
N GLU A 108 -22.39 2.14 -4.24
CA GLU A 108 -22.55 2.20 -5.70
C GLU A 108 -21.31 2.88 -6.30
N ALA A 109 -20.66 2.17 -7.20
CA ALA A 109 -19.38 2.59 -7.78
C ALA A 109 -19.50 3.12 -9.21
N GLY A 110 -20.73 3.34 -9.68
CA GLY A 110 -21.04 3.86 -11.02
C GLY A 110 -22.52 3.97 -11.26
N VAL A 111 -22.89 4.32 -12.48
CA VAL A 111 -24.30 4.45 -12.89
C VAL A 111 -24.84 3.07 -13.28
N ALA A 112 -26.07 2.77 -12.84
CA ALA A 112 -26.75 1.54 -13.26
C ALA A 112 -26.95 1.53 -14.80
N HIS A 113 -26.61 0.42 -15.42
CA HIS A 113 -26.70 0.22 -16.87
C HIS A 113 -27.17 -1.22 -17.19
N ASP A 114 -28.03 -1.37 -18.20
CA ASP A 114 -28.55 -2.67 -18.64
C ASP A 114 -29.13 -3.56 -17.52
N GLY A 115 -29.74 -2.94 -16.49
CA GLY A 115 -30.32 -3.65 -15.36
C GLY A 115 -29.31 -4.09 -14.28
N TYR A 116 -28.05 -3.68 -14.38
CA TYR A 116 -27.02 -3.93 -13.38
C TYR A 116 -26.53 -2.65 -12.73
N THR A 117 -26.17 -2.74 -11.45
CA THR A 117 -25.54 -1.66 -10.69
C THR A 117 -24.14 -2.10 -10.31
N PRO A 118 -23.10 -1.34 -10.70
CA PRO A 118 -21.73 -1.57 -10.24
C PRO A 118 -21.63 -1.20 -8.76
N VAL A 119 -21.11 -2.13 -7.96
CA VAL A 119 -20.91 -1.94 -6.52
C VAL A 119 -19.46 -2.15 -6.16
N ALA A 120 -19.03 -1.47 -5.12
CA ALA A 120 -17.72 -1.64 -4.52
C ALA A 120 -17.81 -1.71 -3.01
N MET A 121 -16.94 -2.52 -2.40
CA MET A 121 -16.82 -2.63 -0.95
C MET A 121 -15.40 -2.98 -0.53
N SER A 122 -15.03 -2.64 0.70
CA SER A 122 -13.76 -3.03 1.29
C SER A 122 -13.90 -4.36 2.05
N PRO A 123 -13.09 -5.40 1.72
CA PRO A 123 -13.07 -6.63 2.51
C PRO A 123 -12.72 -6.39 3.99
N LEU A 124 -11.90 -5.39 4.28
CA LEU A 124 -11.53 -5.04 5.65
C LEU A 124 -12.72 -4.41 6.39
N GLU A 125 -13.48 -3.54 5.75
CA GLU A 125 -14.69 -2.95 6.35
C GLU A 125 -15.75 -4.02 6.64
N LEU A 126 -15.92 -5.00 5.75
CA LEU A 126 -16.79 -6.15 6.02
C LEU A 126 -16.34 -6.91 7.26
N LEU A 127 -15.03 -7.19 7.38
CA LEU A 127 -14.49 -7.88 8.56
C LEU A 127 -14.74 -7.06 9.84
N GLU A 128 -14.46 -5.76 9.83
CA GLU A 128 -14.62 -4.88 10.99
C GLU A 128 -16.10 -4.70 11.36
N HIS A 129 -16.98 -4.54 10.37
CA HIS A 129 -18.42 -4.42 10.57
C HIS A 129 -19.00 -5.70 11.21
N TRP A 130 -18.68 -6.86 10.67
CA TRP A 130 -19.19 -8.12 11.20
C TRP A 130 -18.50 -8.58 12.49
N ALA A 131 -17.28 -8.11 12.75
CA ALA A 131 -16.63 -8.33 14.05
C ALA A 131 -17.38 -7.65 15.21
N SER A 132 -18.11 -6.57 14.92
CA SER A 132 -18.99 -5.86 15.87
C SER A 132 -20.48 -6.20 15.71
N GLY A 133 -20.81 -7.08 14.80
CA GLY A 133 -22.17 -7.44 14.44
C GLY A 133 -22.82 -8.49 15.34
N SER A 134 -23.78 -9.22 14.80
CA SER A 134 -24.52 -10.30 15.49
C SER A 134 -23.60 -11.47 15.89
N ASP A 135 -24.05 -12.33 16.79
CA ASP A 135 -23.32 -13.53 17.18
C ASP A 135 -23.04 -14.47 16.00
N GLU A 136 -23.99 -14.58 15.08
CA GLU A 136 -23.86 -15.36 13.85
C GLU A 136 -22.78 -14.79 12.92
N GLN A 137 -22.75 -13.46 12.73
CA GLN A 137 -21.74 -12.79 11.94
C GLN A 137 -20.35 -12.94 12.57
N ARG A 138 -20.25 -12.77 13.88
CA ARG A 138 -18.98 -12.96 14.61
C ARG A 138 -18.48 -14.40 14.51
N GLU A 139 -19.37 -15.39 14.64
CA GLU A 139 -19.01 -16.81 14.51
C GLU A 139 -18.54 -17.11 13.08
N PHE A 140 -19.24 -16.60 12.06
CA PHE A 140 -18.81 -16.72 10.67
C PHE A 140 -17.40 -16.15 10.48
N MET A 141 -17.15 -14.92 10.98
CA MET A 141 -15.83 -14.30 10.87
C MET A 141 -14.76 -15.06 11.66
N ARG A 142 -15.11 -15.62 12.82
CA ARG A 142 -14.20 -16.46 13.61
C ARG A 142 -13.70 -17.65 12.79
N VAL A 143 -14.59 -18.31 12.06
CA VAL A 143 -14.27 -19.46 11.21
C VAL A 143 -13.51 -19.00 9.93
N ALA A 144 -14.01 -17.98 9.26
CA ALA A 144 -13.42 -17.47 8.02
C ALA A 144 -11.99 -16.96 8.21
N MET A 145 -11.70 -16.33 9.35
CA MET A 145 -10.37 -15.77 9.65
C MET A 145 -9.42 -16.76 10.33
N ALA A 146 -9.83 -18.01 10.52
CA ALA A 146 -8.95 -19.03 11.11
C ALA A 146 -7.75 -19.32 10.21
N GLY A 147 -6.55 -19.38 10.80
CA GLY A 147 -5.31 -19.66 10.06
C GLY A 147 -4.67 -18.44 9.40
N LEU A 148 -5.20 -17.22 9.57
CA LEU A 148 -4.56 -16.02 9.07
C LEU A 148 -3.13 -15.86 9.59
N ASP A 149 -2.18 -15.59 8.68
CA ASP A 149 -0.77 -15.38 9.03
C ASP A 149 -0.50 -13.88 9.29
N THR A 150 -0.07 -13.57 10.49
CA THR A 150 0.25 -12.19 10.90
C THR A 150 1.44 -11.56 10.17
N LEU A 151 2.20 -12.30 9.35
CA LEU A 151 3.23 -11.75 8.48
C LEU A 151 2.66 -11.06 7.23
N THR A 152 1.55 -11.58 6.71
CA THR A 152 0.95 -11.11 5.46
C THR A 152 -0.21 -10.15 5.70
N THR A 153 -0.95 -10.33 6.78
CA THR A 153 -2.11 -9.51 7.16
C THR A 153 -1.75 -8.11 7.66
N SER A 154 -2.69 -7.17 7.57
CA SER A 154 -2.57 -5.85 8.15
C SER A 154 -2.79 -5.89 9.68
N SER A 155 -2.32 -4.87 10.40
CA SER A 155 -2.55 -4.75 11.85
C SER A 155 -4.04 -4.63 12.18
N HIS A 156 -4.81 -3.89 11.38
CA HIS A 156 -6.25 -3.73 11.53
C HIS A 156 -6.99 -5.07 11.39
N ALA A 157 -6.72 -5.82 10.31
CA ALA A 157 -7.31 -7.13 10.10
C ALA A 157 -6.92 -8.12 11.20
N THR A 158 -5.66 -8.09 11.66
CA THR A 158 -5.22 -8.91 12.79
C THR A 158 -5.97 -8.57 14.07
N HIS A 159 -6.20 -7.29 14.35
CA HIS A 159 -6.95 -6.84 15.52
C HIS A 159 -8.42 -7.27 15.44
N ALA A 160 -9.09 -7.05 14.30
CA ALA A 160 -10.47 -7.46 14.08
C ALA A 160 -10.63 -8.98 14.18
N SER A 161 -9.71 -9.77 13.61
CA SER A 161 -9.72 -11.23 13.70
C SER A 161 -9.56 -11.74 15.14
N ARG A 162 -8.72 -11.07 15.95
CA ARG A 162 -8.62 -11.38 17.40
C ARG A 162 -9.87 -11.02 18.16
N ALA A 163 -10.53 -9.93 17.83
CA ALA A 163 -11.75 -9.49 18.48
C ALA A 163 -12.89 -10.53 18.34
N VAL A 164 -12.95 -11.23 17.20
CA VAL A 164 -13.90 -12.34 16.99
C VAL A 164 -13.40 -13.69 17.54
N GLY A 165 -12.20 -13.75 18.12
CA GLY A 165 -11.65 -14.99 18.66
C GLY A 165 -11.12 -15.97 17.61
N ALA A 166 -10.77 -15.51 16.40
CA ALA A 166 -10.21 -16.37 15.37
C ALA A 166 -8.83 -16.89 15.78
N SER A 167 -8.55 -18.16 15.47
CA SER A 167 -7.24 -18.76 15.67
C SER A 167 -6.28 -18.31 14.57
N ILE A 168 -5.40 -17.34 14.88
CA ILE A 168 -4.45 -16.77 13.94
C ILE A 168 -3.05 -17.36 14.14
N ILE A 169 -2.27 -17.46 13.06
CA ILE A 169 -0.87 -17.89 13.12
C ILE A 169 -0.01 -16.71 13.55
N GLU A 170 0.39 -16.71 14.82
CA GLU A 170 1.28 -15.69 15.34
C GLU A 170 2.74 -16.03 15.01
N ARG A 171 3.37 -15.17 14.23
CA ARG A 171 4.79 -15.29 13.93
C ARG A 171 5.62 -14.49 14.93
N ALA A 172 6.83 -14.98 15.22
CA ALA A 172 7.76 -14.29 16.10
C ALA A 172 8.00 -12.84 15.64
N GLY A 173 8.00 -11.90 16.56
CA GLY A 173 8.18 -10.47 16.29
C GLY A 173 9.46 -10.17 15.50
N PHE A 174 10.53 -10.94 15.74
CA PHE A 174 11.78 -10.85 15.00
C PHE A 174 11.61 -11.16 13.50
N LEU A 175 10.83 -12.18 13.13
CA LEU A 175 10.56 -12.50 11.73
C LEU A 175 9.77 -11.38 11.03
N LYS A 176 8.82 -10.77 11.73
CA LYS A 176 8.09 -9.58 11.22
C LYS A 176 9.04 -8.42 10.97
N LEU A 177 9.97 -8.20 11.90
CA LEU A 177 10.96 -7.14 11.80
C LEU A 177 11.92 -7.38 10.64
N CYS A 178 12.47 -8.59 10.51
CA CYS A 178 13.39 -8.96 9.42
C CYS A 178 12.73 -8.93 8.04
N ARG A 179 11.41 -9.07 7.95
CA ARG A 179 10.67 -8.99 6.68
C ARG A 179 10.20 -7.56 6.37
N ASN A 180 10.31 -6.64 7.32
CA ASN A 180 9.93 -5.26 7.11
C ASN A 180 10.98 -4.54 6.25
N PRO A 181 10.67 -4.11 5.01
CA PRO A 181 11.64 -3.46 4.14
C PRO A 181 12.19 -2.17 4.71
N LYS A 182 11.41 -1.44 5.53
CA LYS A 182 11.88 -0.25 6.24
C LYS A 182 12.97 -0.61 7.24
N PHE A 183 12.77 -1.66 8.04
CA PHE A 183 13.77 -2.13 9.00
C PHE A 183 15.06 -2.58 8.29
N ILE A 184 14.93 -3.35 7.21
CA ILE A 184 16.09 -3.77 6.40
C ILE A 184 16.86 -2.56 5.88
N ALA A 185 16.17 -1.52 5.38
CA ALA A 185 16.80 -0.29 4.92
C ALA A 185 17.58 0.40 6.04
N TYR A 186 17.04 0.51 7.26
CA TYR A 186 17.75 1.05 8.42
C TYR A 186 18.99 0.23 8.76
N VAL A 187 18.89 -1.09 8.81
CA VAL A 187 20.04 -1.96 9.11
C VAL A 187 21.13 -1.81 8.05
N VAL A 188 20.77 -1.84 6.77
CA VAL A 188 21.73 -1.71 5.66
C VAL A 188 22.46 -0.37 5.72
N VAL A 189 21.72 0.74 5.88
CA VAL A 189 22.34 2.07 5.94
C VAL A 189 23.20 2.21 7.19
N LEU A 190 22.77 1.69 8.34
CA LEU A 190 23.55 1.74 9.58
C LEU A 190 24.87 0.96 9.45
N VAL A 191 24.81 -0.28 8.92
CA VAL A 191 26.00 -1.10 8.67
C VAL A 191 26.94 -0.42 7.68
N TYR A 192 26.40 0.17 6.61
CA TYR A 192 27.18 0.94 5.66
C TYR A 192 27.87 2.15 6.32
N SER A 193 27.14 2.91 7.14
CA SER A 193 27.69 4.06 7.88
C SER A 193 28.79 3.64 8.86
N MET A 194 28.63 2.49 9.53
CA MET A 194 29.68 1.92 10.37
C MET A 194 30.93 1.55 9.56
N ALA A 195 30.75 0.85 8.43
CA ALA A 195 31.85 0.41 7.59
C ALA A 195 32.61 1.57 6.93
N ARG A 196 31.93 2.67 6.65
CA ARG A 196 32.51 3.87 6.03
C ARG A 196 33.61 4.53 6.86
N ALA A 197 33.62 4.35 8.15
CA ALA A 197 34.67 4.84 9.03
C ALA A 197 36.05 4.22 8.71
N VAL A 198 36.08 2.96 8.27
CA VAL A 198 37.32 2.22 8.04
C VAL A 198 38.23 2.87 6.97
N PRO A 199 37.70 3.20 5.75
CA PRO A 199 38.52 3.91 4.75
C PRO A 199 39.04 5.28 5.22
N VAL A 200 38.27 5.99 6.07
CA VAL A 200 38.65 7.32 6.54
C VAL A 200 39.91 7.28 7.41
N MET A 201 40.11 6.21 8.17
CA MET A 201 41.34 6.02 8.98
C MET A 201 42.59 5.99 8.13
N TYR A 202 42.51 5.61 6.85
CA TYR A 202 43.64 5.47 5.93
C TYR A 202 43.80 6.67 4.99
N VAL A 203 42.97 7.73 5.12
CA VAL A 203 43.08 8.91 4.25
C VAL A 203 44.33 9.69 4.62
N PRO A 204 45.35 9.81 3.72
CA PRO A 204 46.55 10.56 4.00
C PRO A 204 46.27 12.05 4.28
N HIS A 205 46.91 12.59 5.30
CA HIS A 205 46.82 14.03 5.67
C HIS A 205 45.40 14.51 6.06
N PHE A 206 44.51 13.64 6.53
CA PHE A 206 43.27 14.07 7.13
C PHE A 206 43.55 14.73 8.48
N ARG A 207 43.21 16.04 8.59
CA ARG A 207 43.48 16.85 9.80
C ARG A 207 42.33 16.79 10.82
N GLY A 208 41.18 16.24 10.45
CA GLY A 208 40.04 16.10 11.33
C GLY A 208 40.11 14.84 12.20
N ASP A 209 39.29 14.78 13.24
CA ASP A 209 39.13 13.56 14.03
C ASP A 209 38.17 12.61 13.31
N TRP A 210 38.68 11.43 12.95
CA TRP A 210 37.86 10.39 12.28
C TRP A 210 36.70 9.89 13.15
N ARG A 211 36.84 9.97 14.49
CA ARG A 211 35.78 9.57 15.44
C ARG A 211 34.58 10.52 15.35
N ILE A 212 34.86 11.81 15.24
CA ILE A 212 33.81 12.83 15.07
C ILE A 212 33.08 12.62 13.74
N LEU A 213 33.83 12.39 12.65
CA LEU A 213 33.23 12.10 11.35
C LEU A 213 32.37 10.85 11.40
N TRP A 214 32.88 9.79 12.02
CA TRP A 214 32.13 8.56 12.22
C TRP A 214 30.85 8.77 13.05
N ALA A 215 30.94 9.55 14.13
CA ALA A 215 29.78 9.91 14.94
C ALA A 215 28.72 10.67 14.12
N ILE A 216 29.14 11.61 13.28
CA ILE A 216 28.26 12.34 12.37
C ILE A 216 27.57 11.36 11.42
N ASP A 217 28.31 10.45 10.76
CA ASP A 217 27.76 9.45 9.85
C ASP A 217 26.72 8.55 10.56
N MET A 218 27.02 8.11 11.78
CA MET A 218 26.13 7.26 12.57
C MET A 218 24.84 7.97 12.97
N ILE A 219 24.97 9.21 13.48
CA ILE A 219 23.81 10.00 13.92
C ILE A 219 22.92 10.36 12.73
N THR A 220 23.52 10.71 11.59
CA THR A 220 22.78 11.11 10.38
C THR A 220 22.20 9.92 9.61
N ALA A 221 22.68 8.70 9.85
CA ALA A 221 22.16 7.49 9.20
C ALA A 221 20.66 7.27 9.42
N ILE A 222 20.16 7.55 10.63
CA ILE A 222 18.74 7.37 10.96
C ILE A 222 17.85 8.35 10.19
N PRO A 223 18.03 9.70 10.32
CA PRO A 223 17.19 10.64 9.59
C PRO A 223 17.41 10.55 8.06
N TYR A 224 18.60 10.19 7.59
CA TYR A 224 18.86 9.91 6.18
C TYR A 224 17.98 8.79 5.65
N THR A 225 17.96 7.65 6.36
CA THR A 225 17.15 6.49 5.97
C THR A 225 15.67 6.81 6.02
N TRP A 226 15.21 7.52 7.06
CA TRP A 226 13.84 8.00 7.14
C TRP A 226 13.49 8.88 5.94
N GLY A 227 14.37 9.84 5.62
CA GLY A 227 14.20 10.74 4.48
C GLY A 227 14.06 10.01 3.14
N LEU A 228 14.90 8.99 2.88
CA LEU A 228 14.80 8.16 1.69
C LEU A 228 13.49 7.38 1.64
N ILE A 229 13.08 6.78 2.77
CA ILE A 229 11.82 6.04 2.85
C ILE A 229 10.63 6.96 2.58
N GLU A 230 10.58 8.14 3.20
CA GLU A 230 9.48 9.10 2.98
C GLU A 230 9.48 9.66 1.55
N MET A 231 10.65 9.90 0.95
CA MET A 231 10.75 10.32 -0.44
C MET A 231 10.15 9.27 -1.40
N VAL A 232 10.42 7.99 -1.14
CA VAL A 232 9.98 6.88 -2.03
C VAL A 232 8.58 6.40 -1.70
N ALA A 233 8.22 6.25 -0.41
CA ALA A 233 7.00 5.60 0.03
C ALA A 233 6.00 6.54 0.74
N GLY A 234 6.33 7.83 0.89
CA GLY A 234 5.45 8.81 1.52
C GLY A 234 4.15 8.98 0.73
N GLN A 235 3.02 8.94 1.42
CA GLN A 235 1.70 9.07 0.81
C GLN A 235 1.43 10.51 0.36
N LYS A 236 1.70 11.49 1.22
CA LYS A 236 1.46 12.92 0.94
C LYS A 236 2.68 13.56 0.27
N LEU A 237 2.43 14.48 -0.69
CA LEU A 237 3.49 15.23 -1.38
C LEU A 237 4.44 15.93 -0.40
N TRP A 238 3.89 16.54 0.65
CA TRP A 238 4.68 17.21 1.67
C TRP A 238 5.67 16.27 2.38
N HIS A 239 5.23 15.06 2.77
CA HIS A 239 6.11 14.06 3.38
C HIS A 239 7.25 13.67 2.46
N ARG A 240 7.00 13.56 1.15
CA ARG A 240 8.04 13.25 0.17
C ARG A 240 9.04 14.38 0.00
N ILE A 241 8.57 15.63 -0.03
CA ILE A 241 9.45 16.82 -0.11
C ILE A 241 10.33 16.91 1.15
N VAL A 242 9.73 16.80 2.32
CA VAL A 242 10.48 16.81 3.60
C VAL A 242 11.45 15.63 3.66
N GLY A 243 11.03 14.44 3.20
CA GLY A 243 11.89 13.27 3.11
C GLY A 243 13.11 13.51 2.22
N ALA A 244 12.91 14.06 1.01
CA ALA A 244 13.99 14.37 0.09
C ALA A 244 14.95 15.44 0.67
N ALA A 245 14.41 16.49 1.27
CA ALA A 245 15.21 17.54 1.93
C ALA A 245 16.02 16.97 3.10
N THR A 246 15.41 16.15 3.96
CA THR A 246 16.10 15.51 5.08
C THR A 246 17.21 14.59 4.58
N ALA A 247 16.95 13.76 3.57
CA ALA A 247 17.96 12.89 2.99
C ALA A 247 19.15 13.69 2.43
N ALA A 248 18.88 14.78 1.69
CA ALA A 248 19.94 15.62 1.12
C ALA A 248 20.78 16.32 2.22
N VAL A 249 20.14 16.91 3.22
CA VAL A 249 20.85 17.63 4.31
C VAL A 249 21.69 16.67 5.14
N THR A 250 21.13 15.53 5.53
CA THR A 250 21.84 14.54 6.36
C THR A 250 22.96 13.84 5.59
N PHE A 251 22.79 13.64 4.28
CA PHE A 251 23.86 13.14 3.42
C PHE A 251 25.02 14.11 3.31
N LEU A 252 24.75 15.42 3.29
CA LEU A 252 25.77 16.48 3.21
C LEU A 252 26.55 16.65 4.53
N ALA A 253 25.95 16.37 5.66
CA ALA A 253 26.54 16.69 6.97
C ALA A 253 28.00 16.20 7.17
N PRO A 254 28.37 14.94 6.88
CA PRO A 254 29.75 14.48 6.99
C PRO A 254 30.68 15.20 6.00
N TYR A 255 30.21 15.63 4.85
CA TYR A 255 31.01 16.34 3.85
C TYR A 255 31.28 17.81 4.25
N VAL A 256 30.36 18.43 4.97
CA VAL A 256 30.59 19.75 5.59
C VAL A 256 31.76 19.66 6.55
N TYR A 257 31.82 18.60 7.37
CA TYR A 257 32.95 18.35 8.25
C TYR A 257 34.28 18.20 7.47
N PHE A 258 34.26 17.45 6.37
CA PHE A 258 35.43 17.33 5.48
C PHE A 258 35.91 18.68 4.92
N LEU A 259 34.98 19.53 4.50
CA LEU A 259 35.27 20.87 3.96
C LEU A 259 35.91 21.78 5.03
N MET A 260 35.43 21.71 6.27
CA MET A 260 35.98 22.48 7.39
C MET A 260 37.45 22.16 7.69
N TYR A 261 37.90 20.95 7.36
CA TYR A 261 39.29 20.52 7.55
C TYR A 261 40.11 20.53 6.25
N GLY A 262 39.72 21.37 5.28
CA GLY A 262 40.51 21.69 4.09
C GLY A 262 40.48 20.57 3.00
N ARG A 263 39.50 19.70 3.02
CA ARG A 263 39.31 18.66 1.98
C ARG A 263 38.12 18.99 1.14
N HIS A 264 38.23 18.75 -0.17
CA HIS A 264 37.12 18.85 -1.10
C HIS A 264 36.29 17.58 -1.08
N ALA A 265 34.97 17.72 -1.19
CA ALA A 265 34.07 16.58 -1.36
C ALA A 265 34.40 15.85 -2.67
N PRO A 266 34.50 14.52 -2.67
CA PRO A 266 34.69 13.76 -3.89
C PRO A 266 33.58 14.05 -4.93
N PRO A 267 33.90 14.02 -6.24
CA PRO A 267 32.89 14.28 -7.29
C PRO A 267 31.63 13.43 -7.18
N GLY A 268 31.77 12.16 -6.72
CA GLY A 268 30.64 11.24 -6.51
C GLY A 268 29.60 11.74 -5.49
N VAL A 269 29.97 12.65 -4.58
CA VAL A 269 29.03 13.26 -3.63
C VAL A 269 28.01 14.14 -4.35
N TRP A 270 28.49 14.98 -5.27
CA TRP A 270 27.63 15.82 -6.07
C TRP A 270 26.70 15.02 -6.98
N THR A 271 27.22 13.91 -7.53
CA THR A 271 26.41 12.94 -8.29
C THR A 271 25.32 12.33 -7.42
N ALA A 272 25.64 11.90 -6.19
CA ALA A 272 24.66 11.35 -5.26
C ALA A 272 23.56 12.35 -4.88
N ILE A 273 23.93 13.63 -4.61
CA ILE A 273 22.95 14.69 -4.33
C ILE A 273 22.06 14.94 -5.55
N ALA A 274 22.65 15.02 -6.74
CA ALA A 274 21.90 15.14 -7.98
C ALA A 274 20.93 13.96 -8.16
N CYS A 275 21.37 12.74 -7.91
CA CYS A 275 20.51 11.54 -7.97
C CYS A 275 19.34 11.60 -6.97
N ILE A 276 19.56 12.06 -5.72
CA ILE A 276 18.48 12.23 -4.74
C ILE A 276 17.48 13.27 -5.24
N PHE A 277 17.95 14.41 -5.70
CA PHE A 277 17.09 15.50 -6.15
C PHE A 277 16.32 15.15 -7.43
N PHE A 278 17.01 14.76 -8.49
CA PHE A 278 16.39 14.40 -9.76
C PHE A 278 15.60 13.10 -9.68
N GLY A 279 16.05 12.14 -8.85
CA GLY A 279 15.32 10.91 -8.56
C GLY A 279 13.99 11.20 -7.88
N GLY A 280 13.96 12.12 -6.91
CA GLY A 280 12.71 12.57 -6.27
C GLY A 280 11.74 13.20 -7.27
N ILE A 281 12.22 14.11 -8.13
CA ILE A 281 11.42 14.73 -9.19
C ILE A 281 10.90 13.67 -10.16
N PHE A 282 11.76 12.77 -10.63
CA PHE A 282 11.40 11.70 -11.56
C PHE A 282 10.29 10.80 -11.00
N LEU A 283 10.44 10.37 -9.73
CA LEU A 283 9.42 9.56 -9.06
C LEU A 283 8.07 10.29 -8.97
N GLU A 284 8.08 11.61 -8.69
CA GLU A 284 6.85 12.39 -8.60
C GLU A 284 6.19 12.59 -9.97
N VAL A 285 6.97 12.86 -11.01
CA VAL A 285 6.47 12.94 -12.39
C VAL A 285 5.90 11.60 -12.85
N PHE A 286 6.57 10.49 -12.51
CA PHE A 286 6.10 9.15 -12.84
C PHE A 286 4.77 8.82 -12.15
N ARG A 287 4.64 9.15 -10.85
CA ARG A 287 3.39 8.98 -10.10
C ARG A 287 2.26 9.82 -10.68
N TYR A 288 2.54 11.09 -10.98
CA TYR A 288 1.55 11.97 -11.59
C TYR A 288 1.05 11.44 -12.94
N ARG A 289 1.98 10.96 -13.79
CA ARG A 289 1.62 10.37 -15.09
C ARG A 289 0.78 9.10 -14.92
N ARG A 290 1.16 8.23 -13.99
CA ARG A 290 0.42 7.02 -13.69
C ARG A 290 -0.99 7.33 -13.18
N ASP A 291 -1.12 8.27 -12.24
CA ASP A 291 -2.41 8.68 -11.68
C ASP A 291 -3.33 9.28 -12.76
N ARG A 292 -2.77 10.12 -13.62
CA ARG A 292 -3.50 10.70 -14.75
C ARG A 292 -3.94 9.64 -15.76
N ALA A 293 -3.08 8.67 -16.06
CA ALA A 293 -3.41 7.57 -16.98
C ALA A 293 -4.57 6.71 -16.45
N VAL A 294 -4.54 6.37 -15.15
CA VAL A 294 -5.61 5.60 -14.51
C VAL A 294 -6.93 6.38 -14.52
N LYS A 295 -6.90 7.67 -14.13
CA LYS A 295 -8.11 8.51 -14.17
C LYS A 295 -8.70 8.64 -15.58
N LYS A 296 -7.83 8.82 -16.59
CA LYS A 296 -8.27 8.87 -17.99
C LYS A 296 -8.91 7.55 -18.40
N GLY A 297 -8.31 6.41 -18.07
CA GLY A 297 -8.87 5.12 -18.39
C GLY A 297 -10.19 4.83 -17.69
N LEU A 298 -10.33 5.21 -16.43
CA LEU A 298 -11.61 5.11 -15.72
C LEU A 298 -12.69 6.02 -16.33
N ALA A 299 -12.30 7.22 -16.81
CA ALA A 299 -13.22 8.14 -17.49
C ALA A 299 -13.63 7.68 -18.91
N GLU A 300 -12.79 6.90 -19.60
CA GLU A 300 -13.13 6.30 -20.90
C GLU A 300 -14.08 5.10 -20.76
N LEU A 301 -14.26 4.58 -19.54
CA LEU A 301 -15.25 3.54 -19.23
C LEU A 301 -16.62 4.12 -18.83
N SER A 302 -16.67 5.39 -18.44
CA SER A 302 -17.89 6.16 -18.18
C SER A 302 -18.43 6.79 -19.47
#